data_4c76e50110cabdd1db6d7905622e718f
#
_entry.id   4c76e50110cabdd1db6d7905622e718f
#
_cell.length_a   1.000
_cell.length_b   1.000
_cell.length_c   1.000
_cell.angle_alpha   90.00
_cell.angle_beta   90.00
_cell.angle_gamma   90.00
#
_symmetry.space_group_name_H-M   'P 1'
#
loop_
_entity.id
_entity.type
_entity.pdbx_description
1 polymer ?
#
loop_
_entity_poly.entity_id
_entity_poly.type
_entity_poly.pdbx_seq_one_letter_code
_entity_poly.pdbx_strand_id
1 'polypeptide(L)'
;MRILFCDDNPEILDQLQKYVTEFFKGIGKFLPEMAAYTSGDDLLLKERYADIAFLDVEMPGRSGIHVGARLKEYNPKIKVFIVTSFPDYLDEAMRFQVFRYLSKPIDKSRLFRNLKDAVYLHNMETHVIPVTSKDGVVALPADQFVCVETDSRKTYIYTPTDKIQSVESIEKWKEKLTLPCFYMPYRSFIVNMQYVVSFSKDSIQLRCGDTIKKAYLAKRKYNEFKDRYLIFMESIR
;
A
#
# COMPACT_ATOMS: atom_id res chain seq x y z
N MET A 1 -1.99 -9.29 -9.25
CA MET A 1 -3.03 -8.55 -8.50
C MET A 1 -4.38 -9.02 -8.97
N ARG A 2 -5.26 -9.39 -8.04
CA ARG A 2 -6.64 -9.82 -8.30
C ARG A 2 -7.62 -8.80 -7.74
N ILE A 3 -8.58 -8.35 -8.56
CA ILE A 3 -9.61 -7.36 -8.20
C ILE A 3 -10.98 -7.96 -8.40
N LEU A 4 -11.81 -7.89 -7.36
CA LEU A 4 -13.20 -8.36 -7.40
C LEU A 4 -14.16 -7.18 -7.42
N PHE A 5 -15.27 -7.35 -8.12
CA PHE A 5 -16.40 -6.42 -8.18
C PHE A 5 -17.67 -7.18 -7.80
N CYS A 6 -18.49 -6.58 -6.95
CA CYS A 6 -19.79 -7.15 -6.59
C CYS A 6 -20.83 -6.04 -6.47
N ASP A 7 -21.83 -6.07 -7.34
CA ASP A 7 -22.91 -5.10 -7.42
C ASP A 7 -24.06 -5.78 -8.17
N ASP A 8 -25.30 -5.66 -7.73
CA ASP A 8 -26.44 -6.28 -8.41
C ASP A 8 -26.83 -5.56 -9.72
N ASN A 9 -26.30 -4.35 -9.93
CA ASN A 9 -26.46 -3.60 -11.17
C ASN A 9 -25.28 -3.86 -12.15
N PRO A 10 -25.51 -4.56 -13.28
CA PRO A 10 -24.47 -4.83 -14.28
C PRO A 10 -23.82 -3.57 -14.88
N GLU A 11 -24.57 -2.47 -15.00
CA GLU A 11 -24.01 -1.21 -15.54
C GLU A 11 -22.92 -0.63 -14.63
N ILE A 12 -23.10 -0.75 -13.30
CA ILE A 12 -22.10 -0.32 -12.32
C ILE A 12 -20.86 -1.22 -12.40
N LEU A 13 -21.06 -2.55 -12.56
CA LEU A 13 -19.95 -3.48 -12.75
C LEU A 13 -19.10 -3.13 -13.99
N ASP A 14 -19.77 -2.89 -15.12
CA ASP A 14 -19.11 -2.50 -16.39
C ASP A 14 -18.39 -1.16 -16.23
N GLN A 15 -19.01 -0.18 -15.57
CA GLN A 15 -18.40 1.12 -15.31
C GLN A 15 -17.14 1.00 -14.44
N LEU A 16 -17.20 0.24 -13.34
CA LEU A 16 -16.07 0.01 -12.46
C LEU A 16 -14.91 -0.70 -13.18
N GLN A 17 -15.20 -1.78 -13.92
CA GLN A 17 -14.20 -2.51 -14.68
C GLN A 17 -13.54 -1.63 -15.75
N LYS A 18 -14.32 -0.80 -16.44
CA LYS A 18 -13.81 0.17 -17.40
C LYS A 18 -12.87 1.17 -16.74
N TYR A 19 -13.27 1.78 -15.63
CA TYR A 19 -12.46 2.77 -14.93
C TYR A 19 -11.17 2.16 -14.38
N VAL A 20 -11.23 0.95 -13.80
CA VAL A 20 -10.04 0.23 -13.33
C VAL A 20 -9.10 -0.07 -14.51
N THR A 21 -9.65 -0.54 -15.63
CA THR A 21 -8.85 -0.80 -16.85
C THR A 21 -8.15 0.47 -17.34
N GLU A 22 -8.88 1.58 -17.42
CA GLU A 22 -8.32 2.87 -17.84
C GLU A 22 -7.21 3.35 -16.87
N PHE A 23 -7.44 3.20 -15.57
CA PHE A 23 -6.45 3.54 -14.57
C PHE A 23 -5.12 2.77 -14.75
N PHE A 24 -5.18 1.44 -14.88
CA PHE A 24 -3.98 0.62 -15.04
C PHE A 24 -3.24 0.88 -16.36
N LYS A 25 -3.97 1.12 -17.46
CA LYS A 25 -3.39 1.58 -18.73
C LYS A 25 -2.70 2.93 -18.57
N GLY A 26 -3.33 3.88 -17.86
CA GLY A 26 -2.80 5.23 -17.65
C GLY A 26 -1.49 5.26 -16.86
N ILE A 27 -1.29 4.30 -15.95
CA ILE A 27 -0.03 4.18 -15.17
C ILE A 27 1.00 3.22 -15.81
N GLY A 28 0.74 2.70 -17.02
CA GLY A 28 1.66 1.83 -17.75
C GLY A 28 1.90 0.46 -17.08
N LYS A 29 0.94 -0.05 -16.31
CA LYS A 29 1.03 -1.36 -15.65
C LYS A 29 0.20 -2.42 -16.36
N PHE A 30 0.58 -3.69 -16.17
CA PHE A 30 -0.23 -4.82 -16.60
C PHE A 30 -1.61 -4.76 -15.95
N LEU A 31 -2.63 -5.17 -16.72
CA LEU A 31 -3.99 -5.26 -16.22
C LEU A 31 -4.06 -6.31 -15.10
N PRO A 32 -4.77 -6.02 -14.00
CA PRO A 32 -5.03 -7.01 -12.96
C PRO A 32 -5.98 -8.09 -13.48
N GLU A 33 -5.97 -9.24 -12.84
CA GLU A 33 -7.02 -10.23 -13.01
C GLU A 33 -8.31 -9.67 -12.38
N MET A 34 -9.41 -9.64 -13.11
CA MET A 34 -10.67 -9.05 -12.69
C MET A 34 -11.80 -10.08 -12.79
N ALA A 35 -12.65 -10.14 -11.75
CA ALA A 35 -13.88 -10.91 -11.78
C ALA A 35 -15.04 -10.09 -11.20
N ALA A 36 -16.23 -10.23 -11.79
CA ALA A 36 -17.44 -9.50 -11.41
C ALA A 36 -18.58 -10.46 -11.04
N TYR A 37 -19.34 -10.09 -10.03
CA TYR A 37 -20.42 -10.86 -9.46
C TYR A 37 -21.63 -9.97 -9.21
N THR A 38 -22.82 -10.49 -9.44
CA THR A 38 -24.08 -9.78 -9.17
C THR A 38 -24.71 -10.17 -7.82
N SER A 39 -24.03 -11.03 -7.06
CA SER A 39 -24.49 -11.52 -5.76
C SER A 39 -23.31 -11.77 -4.82
N GLY A 40 -23.41 -11.34 -3.57
CA GLY A 40 -22.43 -11.60 -2.53
C GLY A 40 -22.26 -13.08 -2.21
N ASP A 41 -23.33 -13.87 -2.29
CA ASP A 41 -23.28 -15.32 -2.08
C ASP A 41 -22.50 -16.03 -3.18
N ASP A 42 -22.72 -15.65 -4.44
CA ASP A 42 -22.02 -16.23 -5.59
C ASP A 42 -20.52 -15.88 -5.55
N LEU A 43 -20.19 -14.65 -5.15
CA LEU A 43 -18.80 -14.23 -4.94
C LEU A 43 -18.12 -15.10 -3.88
N LEU A 44 -18.71 -15.25 -2.69
CA LEU A 44 -18.11 -16.02 -1.58
C LEU A 44 -18.04 -17.51 -1.84
N LEU A 45 -18.91 -18.05 -2.72
CA LEU A 45 -18.84 -19.44 -3.15
C LEU A 45 -17.61 -19.71 -4.03
N LYS A 46 -17.28 -18.75 -4.94
CA LYS A 46 -16.26 -18.93 -5.98
C LYS A 46 -14.90 -18.34 -5.60
N GLU A 47 -14.87 -17.32 -4.74
CA GLU A 47 -13.69 -16.53 -4.42
C GLU A 47 -13.35 -16.59 -2.93
N ARG A 48 -12.06 -16.77 -2.66
CA ARG A 48 -11.51 -16.71 -1.30
C ARG A 48 -10.37 -15.70 -1.18
N TYR A 49 -9.81 -15.25 -2.32
CA TYR A 49 -8.68 -14.35 -2.32
C TYR A 49 -8.90 -13.18 -3.29
N ALA A 50 -8.63 -11.98 -2.80
CA ALA A 50 -8.50 -10.78 -3.62
C ALA A 50 -7.51 -9.81 -2.98
N ASP A 51 -6.90 -8.96 -3.79
CA ASP A 51 -6.06 -7.86 -3.33
C ASP A 51 -6.87 -6.58 -3.14
N ILE A 52 -7.85 -6.38 -4.01
CA ILE A 52 -8.81 -5.26 -3.97
C ILE A 52 -10.22 -5.83 -4.21
N ALA A 53 -11.21 -5.33 -3.49
CA ALA A 53 -12.62 -5.61 -3.75
C ALA A 53 -13.44 -4.33 -3.77
N PHE A 54 -14.32 -4.19 -4.78
CA PHE A 54 -15.36 -3.16 -4.87
C PHE A 54 -16.69 -3.84 -4.60
N LEU A 55 -17.39 -3.42 -3.55
CA LEU A 55 -18.58 -4.10 -3.05
C LEU A 55 -19.70 -3.09 -2.85
N ASP A 56 -20.86 -3.32 -3.45
CA ASP A 56 -22.07 -2.62 -3.05
C ASP A 56 -22.59 -3.17 -1.71
N VAL A 57 -23.23 -2.31 -0.94
CA VAL A 57 -23.81 -2.70 0.35
C VAL A 57 -25.13 -3.45 0.16
N GLU A 58 -26.02 -2.89 -0.63
CA GLU A 58 -27.37 -3.42 -0.83
C GLU A 58 -27.42 -4.29 -2.09
N MET A 59 -27.34 -5.59 -1.86
CA MET A 59 -27.46 -6.62 -2.88
C MET A 59 -28.37 -7.75 -2.39
N PRO A 60 -29.04 -8.50 -3.30
CA PRO A 60 -29.74 -9.72 -2.92
C PRO A 60 -28.80 -10.72 -2.21
N GLY A 61 -29.27 -11.29 -1.11
CA GLY A 61 -28.49 -12.21 -0.29
C GLY A 61 -27.59 -11.49 0.72
N ARG A 62 -26.29 -11.78 0.71
CA ARG A 62 -25.34 -11.19 1.65
C ARG A 62 -24.92 -9.80 1.23
N SER A 63 -24.96 -8.86 2.18
CA SER A 63 -24.51 -7.48 1.95
C SER A 63 -23.00 -7.42 1.64
N GLY A 64 -22.57 -6.37 0.91
CA GLY A 64 -21.16 -6.15 0.63
C GLY A 64 -20.31 -5.96 1.87
N ILE A 65 -20.87 -5.47 2.98
CA ILE A 65 -20.18 -5.39 4.27
C ILE A 65 -19.83 -6.80 4.78
N HIS A 66 -20.80 -7.74 4.74
CA HIS A 66 -20.57 -9.13 5.12
C HIS A 66 -19.53 -9.79 4.21
N VAL A 67 -19.64 -9.58 2.89
CA VAL A 67 -18.67 -10.09 1.90
C VAL A 67 -17.27 -9.56 2.18
N GLY A 68 -17.14 -8.26 2.42
CA GLY A 68 -15.88 -7.62 2.74
C GLY A 68 -15.24 -8.16 4.03
N ALA A 69 -16.04 -8.37 5.07
CA ALA A 69 -15.58 -8.97 6.33
C ALA A 69 -15.03 -10.40 6.09
N ARG A 70 -15.76 -11.23 5.33
CA ARG A 70 -15.32 -12.59 5.00
C ARG A 70 -14.06 -12.63 4.14
N LEU A 71 -13.94 -11.75 3.15
CA LEU A 71 -12.72 -11.65 2.34
C LEU A 71 -11.51 -11.22 3.19
N LYS A 72 -11.70 -10.36 4.20
CA LYS A 72 -10.64 -9.97 5.14
C LYS A 72 -10.18 -11.12 6.05
N GLU A 73 -11.04 -12.05 6.41
CA GLU A 73 -10.63 -13.25 7.15
C GLU A 73 -9.64 -14.10 6.34
N TYR A 74 -9.82 -14.18 5.01
CA TYR A 74 -8.91 -14.91 4.12
C TYR A 74 -7.65 -14.13 3.77
N ASN A 75 -7.79 -12.81 3.55
CA ASN A 75 -6.68 -11.90 3.27
C ASN A 75 -6.81 -10.61 4.10
N PRO A 76 -6.17 -10.51 5.29
CA PRO A 76 -6.22 -9.31 6.11
C PRO A 76 -5.66 -8.05 5.42
N LYS A 77 -4.88 -8.20 4.35
CA LYS A 77 -4.28 -7.11 3.57
C LYS A 77 -5.17 -6.60 2.43
N ILE A 78 -6.32 -7.22 2.18
CA ILE A 78 -7.25 -6.79 1.12
C ILE A 78 -7.67 -5.34 1.30
N LYS A 79 -7.73 -4.59 0.20
CA LYS A 79 -8.25 -3.22 0.19
C LYS A 79 -9.72 -3.25 -0.25
N VAL A 80 -10.63 -3.15 0.72
CA VAL A 80 -12.08 -3.17 0.45
C VAL A 80 -12.59 -1.77 0.22
N PHE A 81 -13.17 -1.55 -0.96
CA PHE A 81 -13.94 -0.35 -1.32
C PHE A 81 -15.42 -0.67 -1.20
N ILE A 82 -16.14 0.11 -0.42
CA ILE A 82 -17.59 0.10 -0.43
C ILE A 82 -18.05 1.13 -1.46
N VAL A 83 -18.93 0.71 -2.38
CA VAL A 83 -19.46 1.56 -3.46
C VAL A 83 -20.98 1.48 -3.41
N THR A 84 -21.65 2.51 -2.85
CA THR A 84 -23.09 2.44 -2.61
C THR A 84 -23.76 3.80 -2.71
N SER A 85 -25.09 3.80 -2.89
CA SER A 85 -25.92 5.00 -2.82
C SER A 85 -26.34 5.35 -1.39
N PHE A 86 -26.11 4.50 -0.41
CA PHE A 86 -26.64 4.58 0.94
C PHE A 86 -25.58 5.02 1.95
N PRO A 87 -25.60 6.28 2.42
CA PRO A 87 -24.61 6.79 3.37
C PRO A 87 -24.76 6.21 4.79
N ASP A 88 -25.93 5.67 5.13
CA ASP A 88 -26.25 5.18 6.48
C ASP A 88 -25.39 3.97 6.93
N TYR A 89 -24.82 3.25 5.97
CA TYR A 89 -23.93 2.12 6.25
C TYR A 89 -22.48 2.52 6.53
N LEU A 90 -22.17 3.81 6.55
CA LEU A 90 -20.79 4.29 6.75
C LEU A 90 -20.22 3.81 8.08
N ASP A 91 -20.98 3.89 9.18
CA ASP A 91 -20.52 3.50 10.51
C ASP A 91 -20.27 1.99 10.60
N GLU A 92 -21.10 1.17 9.97
CA GLU A 92 -20.92 -0.27 9.91
C GLU A 92 -19.69 -0.64 9.07
N ALA A 93 -19.53 -0.03 7.90
CA ALA A 93 -18.36 -0.19 7.05
C ALA A 93 -17.05 0.19 7.77
N MET A 94 -17.05 1.27 8.55
CA MET A 94 -15.88 1.70 9.31
C MET A 94 -15.49 0.72 10.43
N ARG A 95 -16.44 0.01 11.05
CA ARG A 95 -16.15 -1.00 12.10
C ARG A 95 -15.27 -2.13 11.61
N PHE A 96 -15.42 -2.59 10.38
CA PHE A 96 -14.55 -3.62 9.81
C PHE A 96 -13.38 -3.05 8.98
N GLN A 97 -13.09 -1.74 9.15
CA GLN A 97 -11.93 -1.06 8.56
C GLN A 97 -11.89 -1.16 7.03
N VAL A 98 -12.95 -0.70 6.35
CA VAL A 98 -12.92 -0.53 4.89
C VAL A 98 -11.76 0.37 4.47
N PHE A 99 -11.17 0.09 3.32
CA PHE A 99 -10.12 0.94 2.79
C PHE A 99 -10.68 2.31 2.38
N ARG A 100 -11.79 2.32 1.65
CA ARG A 100 -12.48 3.56 1.23
C ARG A 100 -13.97 3.31 1.03
N TYR A 101 -14.71 4.39 1.22
CA TYR A 101 -16.15 4.47 0.93
C TYR A 101 -16.35 5.42 -0.25
N LEU A 102 -17.07 4.96 -1.28
CA LEU A 102 -17.39 5.70 -2.50
C LEU A 102 -18.90 5.75 -2.68
N SER A 103 -19.44 6.95 -2.85
CA SER A 103 -20.87 7.13 -3.16
C SER A 103 -21.13 6.94 -4.65
N LYS A 104 -22.26 6.35 -5.01
CA LYS A 104 -22.83 6.40 -6.35
C LYS A 104 -23.53 7.76 -6.55
N PRO A 105 -23.43 8.43 -7.72
CA PRO A 105 -22.65 8.02 -8.91
C PRO A 105 -21.15 8.11 -8.69
N ILE A 106 -20.41 7.20 -9.31
CA ILE A 106 -18.98 7.05 -9.10
C ILE A 106 -18.20 8.21 -9.72
N ASP A 107 -17.58 9.05 -8.88
CA ASP A 107 -16.61 10.06 -9.32
C ASP A 107 -15.30 9.39 -9.75
N LYS A 108 -15.03 9.47 -11.05
CA LYS A 108 -13.83 8.86 -11.66
C LYS A 108 -12.52 9.38 -11.06
N SER A 109 -12.44 10.69 -10.82
CA SER A 109 -11.21 11.31 -10.29
C SER A 109 -10.93 10.86 -8.86
N ARG A 110 -11.99 10.76 -8.04
CA ARG A 110 -11.91 10.24 -6.67
C ARG A 110 -11.54 8.75 -6.68
N LEU A 111 -12.14 7.94 -7.56
CA LEU A 111 -11.79 6.53 -7.72
C LEU A 111 -10.32 6.35 -8.10
N PHE A 112 -9.82 7.10 -9.08
CA PHE A 112 -8.43 7.01 -9.54
C PHE A 112 -7.43 7.36 -8.45
N ARG A 113 -7.71 8.41 -7.67
CA ARG A 113 -6.88 8.78 -6.52
C ARG A 113 -6.84 7.65 -5.47
N ASN A 114 -8.00 7.10 -5.12
CA ASN A 114 -8.08 6.02 -4.14
C ASN A 114 -7.48 4.69 -4.65
N LEU A 115 -7.60 4.39 -5.95
CA LEU A 115 -6.93 3.24 -6.58
C LEU A 115 -5.41 3.39 -6.54
N LYS A 116 -4.90 4.60 -6.78
CA LYS A 116 -3.46 4.88 -6.68
C LYS A 116 -2.93 4.52 -5.30
N ASP A 117 -3.66 4.91 -4.24
CA ASP A 117 -3.31 4.61 -2.85
C ASP A 117 -3.37 3.10 -2.58
N ALA A 118 -4.44 2.42 -3.02
CA ALA A 118 -4.61 0.98 -2.83
C ALA A 118 -3.49 0.18 -3.52
N VAL A 119 -3.19 0.51 -4.78
CA VAL A 119 -2.12 -0.14 -5.55
C VAL A 119 -0.74 0.13 -4.95
N TYR A 120 -0.51 1.35 -4.45
CA TYR A 120 0.72 1.70 -3.77
C TYR A 120 0.93 0.84 -2.51
N LEU A 121 -0.08 0.78 -1.62
CA LEU A 121 -0.02 -0.01 -0.40
C LEU A 121 0.13 -1.51 -0.69
N HIS A 122 -0.63 -2.03 -1.66
CA HIS A 122 -0.49 -3.43 -2.09
C HIS A 122 0.95 -3.73 -2.54
N ASN A 123 1.54 -2.87 -3.37
CA ASN A 123 2.93 -3.06 -3.83
C ASN A 123 3.92 -3.03 -2.66
N MET A 124 3.73 -2.16 -1.69
CA MET A 124 4.59 -2.09 -0.50
C MET A 124 4.53 -3.39 0.32
N GLU A 125 3.33 -3.90 0.53
CA GLU A 125 3.06 -5.09 1.35
C GLU A 125 3.47 -6.40 0.66
N THR A 126 3.48 -6.42 -0.68
CA THR A 126 3.76 -7.62 -1.48
C THR A 126 5.13 -7.63 -2.13
N HIS A 127 5.79 -6.45 -2.24
CA HIS A 127 7.14 -6.36 -2.78
C HIS A 127 8.16 -6.88 -1.78
N VAL A 128 8.48 -8.16 -1.90
CA VAL A 128 9.44 -8.83 -1.02
C VAL A 128 10.86 -8.66 -1.56
N ILE A 129 11.75 -8.21 -0.69
CA ILE A 129 13.15 -7.92 -1.03
C ILE A 129 14.05 -8.90 -0.29
N PRO A 130 14.87 -9.70 -1.00
CA PRO A 130 15.80 -10.60 -0.35
C PRO A 130 16.97 -9.82 0.28
N VAL A 131 17.19 -10.08 1.56
CA VAL A 131 18.29 -9.56 2.36
C VAL A 131 19.28 -10.67 2.61
N THR A 132 20.46 -10.60 2.02
CA THR A 132 21.54 -11.54 2.26
C THR A 132 22.36 -11.08 3.46
N SER A 133 22.43 -11.91 4.49
CA SER A 133 23.27 -11.74 5.67
C SER A 133 24.34 -12.84 5.72
N LYS A 134 25.20 -12.80 6.73
CA LYS A 134 26.18 -13.89 6.97
C LYS A 134 25.51 -15.20 7.40
N ASP A 135 24.33 -15.11 8.01
CA ASP A 135 23.60 -16.24 8.59
C ASP A 135 22.60 -16.85 7.60
N GLY A 136 22.44 -16.25 6.39
CA GLY A 136 21.54 -16.71 5.36
C GLY A 136 20.79 -15.59 4.64
N VAL A 137 19.68 -15.94 4.01
CA VAL A 137 18.82 -14.99 3.26
C VAL A 137 17.48 -14.87 3.96
N VAL A 138 17.08 -13.64 4.27
CA VAL A 138 15.76 -13.30 4.80
C VAL A 138 14.98 -12.53 3.74
N ALA A 139 13.75 -12.91 3.49
CA ALA A 139 12.85 -12.22 2.58
C ALA A 139 11.98 -11.22 3.37
N LEU A 140 12.18 -9.92 3.17
CA LEU A 140 11.46 -8.86 3.87
C LEU A 140 10.53 -8.11 2.92
N PRO A 141 9.26 -7.91 3.27
CA PRO A 141 8.41 -6.94 2.58
C PRO A 141 8.99 -5.53 2.64
N ALA A 142 8.77 -4.73 1.60
CA ALA A 142 9.33 -3.38 1.51
C ALA A 142 8.85 -2.46 2.64
N ASP A 143 7.64 -2.69 3.15
CA ASP A 143 7.07 -1.97 4.30
C ASP A 143 7.79 -2.26 5.62
N GLN A 144 8.57 -3.34 5.70
CA GLN A 144 9.36 -3.67 6.89
C GLN A 144 10.74 -2.98 6.92
N PHE A 145 11.14 -2.29 5.86
CA PHE A 145 12.38 -1.52 5.86
C PHE A 145 12.15 -0.15 6.50
N VAL A 146 12.72 0.11 7.66
CA VAL A 146 12.76 1.43 8.30
C VAL A 146 13.86 2.28 7.65
N CYS A 147 15.08 1.76 7.62
CA CYS A 147 16.20 2.38 6.91
C CYS A 147 17.32 1.37 6.64
N VAL A 148 18.19 1.73 5.70
CA VAL A 148 19.48 1.09 5.49
C VAL A 148 20.57 2.09 5.88
N GLU A 149 21.51 1.64 6.69
CA GLU A 149 22.62 2.45 7.20
C GLU A 149 23.96 1.75 6.94
N THR A 150 24.93 2.51 6.47
CA THR A 150 26.33 2.05 6.52
C THR A 150 27.04 2.71 7.69
N ASP A 151 27.50 1.89 8.63
CA ASP A 151 28.31 2.27 9.77
C ASP A 151 29.56 1.39 9.82
N SER A 152 30.72 2.02 10.01
CA SER A 152 32.02 1.33 10.15
C SER A 152 32.28 0.28 9.05
N ARG A 153 31.95 0.62 7.80
CA ARG A 153 32.06 -0.22 6.58
C ARG A 153 31.12 -1.44 6.56
N LYS A 154 30.15 -1.51 7.46
CA LYS A 154 29.12 -2.54 7.49
C LYS A 154 27.78 -1.94 7.15
N THR A 155 26.98 -2.64 6.37
CA THR A 155 25.64 -2.20 6.01
C THR A 155 24.62 -2.92 6.89
N TYR A 156 23.73 -2.14 7.48
CA TYR A 156 22.66 -2.63 8.34
C TYR A 156 21.30 -2.22 7.80
N ILE A 157 20.35 -3.14 7.88
CA ILE A 157 18.94 -2.90 7.61
C ILE A 157 18.24 -2.87 8.95
N TYR A 158 17.51 -1.80 9.19
CA TYR A 158 16.66 -1.64 10.37
C TYR A 158 15.23 -1.94 9.98
N THR A 159 14.61 -2.84 10.71
CA THR A 159 13.17 -3.14 10.66
C THR A 159 12.51 -2.62 11.96
N PRO A 160 11.19 -2.64 12.09
CA PRO A 160 10.53 -2.28 13.35
C PRO A 160 10.98 -3.12 14.55
N THR A 161 11.39 -4.36 14.33
CA THR A 161 11.73 -5.34 15.38
C THR A 161 13.20 -5.69 15.44
N ASP A 162 13.94 -5.59 14.31
CA ASP A 162 15.27 -6.18 14.18
C ASP A 162 16.27 -5.23 13.51
N LYS A 163 17.56 -5.59 13.69
CA LYS A 163 18.69 -5.01 12.97
C LYS A 163 19.48 -6.12 12.28
N ILE A 164 19.46 -6.16 10.95
CA ILE A 164 20.08 -7.20 10.14
C ILE A 164 21.35 -6.64 9.48
N GLN A 165 22.49 -7.33 9.66
CA GLN A 165 23.71 -6.97 8.94
C GLN A 165 23.67 -7.59 7.54
N SER A 166 23.60 -6.74 6.51
CA SER A 166 23.69 -7.16 5.11
C SER A 166 25.13 -7.32 4.65
N VAL A 167 25.37 -8.29 3.76
CA VAL A 167 26.64 -8.44 3.05
C VAL A 167 26.75 -7.49 1.85
N GLU A 168 25.65 -6.87 1.44
CA GLU A 168 25.60 -5.97 0.29
C GLU A 168 25.89 -4.53 0.70
N SER A 169 26.54 -3.78 -0.21
CA SER A 169 26.81 -2.36 -0.01
C SER A 169 25.55 -1.49 -0.14
N ILE A 170 25.63 -0.26 0.35
CA ILE A 170 24.51 0.67 0.28
C ILE A 170 24.17 1.08 -1.17
N GLU A 171 25.15 1.03 -2.08
CA GLU A 171 24.94 1.29 -3.50
C GLU A 171 24.04 0.22 -4.11
N LYS A 172 24.26 -1.07 -3.81
CA LYS A 172 23.38 -2.17 -4.21
C LYS A 172 22.00 -2.03 -3.62
N TRP A 173 21.89 -1.59 -2.37
CA TRP A 173 20.61 -1.32 -1.73
C TRP A 173 19.85 -0.17 -2.40
N LYS A 174 20.55 0.88 -2.84
CA LYS A 174 19.96 1.96 -3.63
C LYS A 174 19.33 1.47 -4.94
N GLU A 175 19.95 0.47 -5.59
CA GLU A 175 19.41 -0.15 -6.82
C GLU A 175 18.20 -1.05 -6.55
N LYS A 176 18.16 -1.71 -5.38
CA LYS A 176 17.04 -2.59 -4.98
C LYS A 176 15.83 -1.82 -4.45
N LEU A 177 16.05 -0.75 -3.70
CA LEU A 177 15.02 0.04 -3.03
C LEU A 177 14.49 1.14 -3.96
N THR A 178 13.76 0.74 -5.01
CA THR A 178 13.27 1.64 -6.08
C THR A 178 11.87 2.19 -5.83
N LEU A 179 11.14 1.71 -4.80
CA LEU A 179 9.80 2.20 -4.50
C LEU A 179 9.84 3.68 -4.05
N PRO A 180 8.79 4.47 -4.37
CA PRO A 180 8.76 5.92 -4.11
C PRO A 180 8.94 6.33 -2.65
N CYS A 181 8.66 5.41 -1.70
CA CYS A 181 8.85 5.65 -0.27
C CYS A 181 10.32 5.72 0.15
N PHE A 182 11.25 5.16 -0.64
CA PHE A 182 12.65 5.17 -0.29
C PHE A 182 13.36 6.41 -0.80
N TYR A 183 14.17 6.99 0.06
CA TYR A 183 14.98 8.16 -0.26
C TYR A 183 16.38 8.03 0.37
N MET A 184 17.41 8.47 -0.36
CA MET A 184 18.80 8.49 0.11
C MET A 184 19.18 9.91 0.55
N PRO A 185 18.97 10.28 1.84
CA PRO A 185 19.24 11.63 2.35
C PRO A 185 20.74 11.91 2.52
N TYR A 186 21.52 10.86 2.73
CA TYR A 186 22.96 10.93 2.92
C TYR A 186 23.65 9.70 2.31
N ARG A 187 24.93 9.80 1.99
CA ARG A 187 25.69 8.69 1.36
C ARG A 187 25.70 7.37 2.15
N SER A 188 25.44 7.42 3.45
CA SER A 188 25.40 6.25 4.32
C SER A 188 24.00 5.89 4.80
N PHE A 189 22.95 6.53 4.28
CA PHE A 189 21.56 6.27 4.68
C PHE A 189 20.61 6.19 3.49
N ILE A 190 19.75 5.17 3.50
CA ILE A 190 18.50 5.13 2.72
C ILE A 190 17.38 5.01 3.73
N VAL A 191 16.40 5.90 3.69
CA VAL A 191 15.27 5.93 4.63
C VAL A 191 13.97 5.60 3.92
N ASN A 192 13.06 4.95 4.63
CA ASN A 192 11.69 4.79 4.20
C ASN A 192 10.86 5.93 4.79
N MET A 193 10.27 6.75 3.92
CA MET A 193 9.51 7.94 4.32
C MET A 193 8.25 7.63 5.13
N GLN A 194 7.74 6.40 5.10
CA GLN A 194 6.62 5.96 5.95
C GLN A 194 6.95 6.02 7.45
N TYR A 195 8.22 5.86 7.80
CA TYR A 195 8.68 5.83 9.19
C TYR A 195 9.16 7.19 9.72
N VAL A 196 9.09 8.24 8.90
CA VAL A 196 9.52 9.58 9.30
C VAL A 196 8.54 10.16 10.34
N VAL A 197 9.08 10.46 11.52
CA VAL A 197 8.36 11.14 12.60
C VAL A 197 8.54 12.65 12.50
N SER A 198 9.77 13.09 12.25
CA SER A 198 10.13 14.48 12.07
C SER A 198 11.46 14.61 11.34
N PHE A 199 11.76 15.79 10.82
CA PHE A 199 13.06 16.08 10.23
C PHE A 199 13.45 17.55 10.39
N SER A 200 14.76 17.80 10.43
CA SER A 200 15.39 19.11 10.46
C SER A 200 16.32 19.30 9.26
N LYS A 201 17.07 20.40 9.23
CA LYS A 201 17.99 20.71 8.11
C LYS A 201 19.15 19.70 7.97
N ASP A 202 19.43 18.89 8.99
CA ASP A 202 20.59 18.00 9.06
C ASP A 202 20.27 16.57 9.49
N SER A 203 19.04 16.29 9.88
CA SER A 203 18.65 14.98 10.39
C SER A 203 17.18 14.63 10.15
N ILE A 204 16.92 13.33 10.11
CA ILE A 204 15.59 12.72 10.00
C ILE A 204 15.43 11.78 11.19
N GLN A 205 14.30 11.86 11.87
CA GLN A 205 13.91 10.95 12.95
C GLN A 205 12.94 9.92 12.39
N LEU A 206 13.29 8.65 12.56
CA LEU A 206 12.53 7.50 12.05
C LEU A 206 12.00 6.69 13.23
N ARG A 207 10.75 6.30 13.19
CA ARG A 207 10.18 5.34 14.13
C ARG A 207 10.71 3.94 13.83
N CYS A 208 11.36 3.32 14.81
CA CYS A 208 11.90 1.97 14.70
C CYS A 208 11.39 1.16 15.90
N GLY A 209 10.22 0.51 15.73
CA GLY A 209 9.48 -0.07 16.85
C GLY A 209 9.13 1.00 17.88
N ASP A 210 9.49 0.77 19.13
CA ASP A 210 9.28 1.70 20.26
C ASP A 210 10.37 2.77 20.39
N THR A 211 11.39 2.75 19.51
CA THR A 211 12.53 3.67 19.55
C THR A 211 12.54 4.64 18.37
N ILE A 212 13.37 5.69 18.50
CA ILE A 212 13.62 6.66 17.43
C ILE A 212 15.05 6.48 16.91
N LYS A 213 15.15 6.16 15.65
CA LYS A 213 16.42 6.10 14.93
C LYS A 213 16.69 7.44 14.23
N LYS A 214 17.88 8.00 14.42
CA LYS A 214 18.31 9.23 13.74
C LYS A 214 19.10 8.88 12.48
N ALA A 215 18.71 9.43 11.34
CA ALA A 215 19.45 9.39 10.08
C ALA A 215 19.96 10.78 9.71
N TYR A 216 21.13 10.87 9.08
CA TYR A 216 21.68 12.16 8.63
C TYR A 216 21.02 12.61 7.33
N LEU A 217 20.77 13.92 7.25
CA LEU A 217 20.29 14.61 6.05
C LEU A 217 21.34 15.62 5.57
N ALA A 218 21.81 15.47 4.34
CA ALA A 218 22.73 16.45 3.77
C ALA A 218 22.02 17.80 3.60
N LYS A 219 22.58 18.88 4.10
CA LYS A 219 21.97 20.23 4.04
C LYS A 219 21.49 20.60 2.64
N ARG A 220 22.26 20.25 1.60
CA ARG A 220 21.89 20.51 0.19
C ARG A 220 20.67 19.71 -0.29
N LYS A 221 20.32 18.62 0.39
CA LYS A 221 19.17 17.76 0.06
C LYS A 221 17.91 18.09 0.85
N TYR A 222 17.97 19.05 1.76
CA TYR A 222 16.85 19.36 2.64
C TYR A 222 15.58 19.74 1.87
N ASN A 223 15.68 20.67 0.91
CA ASN A 223 14.52 21.09 0.13
C ASN A 223 13.99 19.96 -0.75
N GLU A 224 14.86 19.23 -1.45
CA GLU A 224 14.46 18.05 -2.24
C GLU A 224 13.75 17.01 -1.38
N PHE A 225 14.31 16.70 -0.21
CA PHE A 225 13.67 15.74 0.71
C PHE A 225 12.32 16.25 1.20
N LYS A 226 12.21 17.49 1.61
CA LYS A 226 10.96 18.13 2.06
C LYS A 226 9.88 18.01 0.99
N ASP A 227 10.19 18.40 -0.25
CA ASP A 227 9.22 18.36 -1.35
C ASP A 227 8.79 16.93 -1.66
N ARG A 228 9.73 15.99 -1.74
CA ARG A 228 9.42 14.57 -1.91
C ARG A 228 8.57 14.00 -0.77
N TYR A 229 8.89 14.36 0.46
CA TYR A 229 8.14 13.90 1.63
C TYR A 229 6.70 14.43 1.62
N LEU A 230 6.49 15.70 1.27
CA LEU A 230 5.14 16.27 1.18
C LEU A 230 4.33 15.59 0.07
N ILE A 231 4.89 15.42 -1.12
CA ILE A 231 4.25 14.66 -2.22
C ILE A 231 3.92 13.23 -1.79
N PHE A 232 4.85 12.57 -1.10
CA PHE A 232 4.65 11.23 -0.57
C PHE A 232 3.50 11.19 0.44
N MET A 233 3.44 12.13 1.39
CA MET A 233 2.36 12.21 2.39
C MET A 233 1.00 12.51 1.76
N GLU A 234 0.94 13.30 0.68
CA GLU A 234 -0.28 13.52 -0.10
C GLU A 234 -0.74 12.27 -0.85
N SER A 235 0.21 11.41 -1.24
CA SER A 235 -0.10 10.17 -1.99
C SER A 235 -0.62 9.02 -1.12
N ILE A 236 -0.51 9.11 0.22
CA ILE A 236 -0.96 8.08 1.17
C ILE A 236 -2.11 8.55 2.09
N ARG A 237 -2.58 9.79 1.91
CA ARG A 237 -3.81 10.32 2.52
C ARG A 237 -5.00 10.03 1.63
#